data_0e32dd3307cc0afc67e4c2bad868abe9
#
_entry.id   0e32dd3307cc0afc67e4c2bad868abe9
#
_cell.length_a   1.000
_cell.length_b   1.000
_cell.length_c   1.000
_cell.angle_alpha   90.00
_cell.angle_beta   90.00
_cell.angle_gamma   90.00
#
_symmetry.space_group_name_H-M   'P 1'
#
loop_
_entity.id
_entity.type
_entity.pdbx_description
1 polymer ?
#
loop_
_entity_poly.entity_id
_entity_poly.type
_entity_poly.pdbx_seq_one_letter_code
_entity_poly.pdbx_strand_id
1 'polypeptide(L)'
;MKWLIFIIIMIQTGYRFILDSIKNKQRKKPLPIEVSDIYDKKRYESFLSYEKDYDHMKLCNRLFTVLVYVFYLFSPFLYYIDTLPLNVYTRFFVTVLSISLINRIVSVCFDYYATFKIEEKYGKNKKTINVFIKDEVVETVLDLALSFILYIPCLYILEHIERWTNHFSITYAQSLMLCLGLLGIGFILYLIVLGISYIYLRVQYTFTELEDNELRHKIEELMKDCPKKVKHIKVYNESKKSTGKNAFLLKMLWYKEFGIADNFLDENSERELLAVLSHEIGHLKHKKNIFNYMKYIVLCILFILIVYMIPHGELCIVLSERVLESFGLIHM
;
A
#
# COMPACT_ATOMS: atom_id res chain seq x y z
N MET A 1 -12.45 11.20 -21.14
CA MET A 1 -11.68 10.36 -20.22
C MET A 1 -10.72 11.18 -19.32
N LYS A 2 -9.79 11.98 -19.86
CA LYS A 2 -8.80 12.78 -19.08
C LYS A 2 -9.44 13.59 -17.94
N TRP A 3 -10.53 14.32 -18.23
CA TRP A 3 -11.28 15.09 -17.24
C TRP A 3 -11.91 14.23 -16.14
N LEU A 4 -12.41 13.04 -16.46
CA LEU A 4 -12.96 12.13 -15.46
C LEU A 4 -11.88 11.65 -14.48
N ILE A 5 -10.71 11.24 -15.01
CA ILE A 5 -9.55 10.84 -14.19
C ILE A 5 -9.12 12.01 -13.31
N PHE A 6 -9.02 13.21 -13.87
CA PHE A 6 -8.66 14.41 -13.12
C PHE A 6 -9.65 14.71 -11.99
N ILE A 7 -10.95 14.63 -12.26
CA ILE A 7 -11.99 14.81 -11.24
C ILE A 7 -11.85 13.78 -10.11
N ILE A 8 -11.62 12.51 -10.44
CA ILE A 8 -11.41 11.45 -9.43
C ILE A 8 -10.20 11.78 -8.55
N ILE A 9 -9.08 12.19 -9.15
CA ILE A 9 -7.86 12.59 -8.41
C ILE A 9 -8.17 13.78 -7.49
N MET A 10 -8.91 14.78 -7.98
CA MET A 10 -9.27 15.96 -7.18
C MET A 10 -10.23 15.61 -6.04
N ILE A 11 -11.20 14.73 -6.25
CA ILE A 11 -12.09 14.25 -5.19
C ILE A 11 -11.29 13.51 -4.12
N GLN A 12 -10.40 12.59 -4.52
CA GLN A 12 -9.55 11.85 -3.60
C GLN A 12 -8.62 12.78 -2.80
N THR A 13 -8.03 13.76 -3.46
CA THR A 13 -7.15 14.75 -2.83
C THR A 13 -7.93 15.63 -1.85
N GLY A 14 -9.11 16.11 -2.26
CA GLY A 14 -10.01 16.89 -1.40
C GLY A 14 -10.49 16.12 -0.18
N TYR A 15 -10.86 14.85 -0.34
CA TYR A 15 -11.23 13.98 0.77
C TYR A 15 -10.10 13.84 1.80
N ARG A 16 -8.87 13.59 1.34
CA ARG A 16 -7.70 13.53 2.23
C ARG A 16 -7.42 14.85 2.93
N PHE A 17 -7.59 15.98 2.24
CA PHE A 17 -7.45 17.31 2.85
C PHE A 17 -8.48 17.55 3.96
N ILE A 18 -9.74 17.13 3.76
CA ILE A 18 -10.78 17.18 4.79
C ILE A 18 -10.39 16.36 6.02
N LEU A 19 -9.92 15.12 5.82
CA LEU A 19 -9.48 14.26 6.92
C LEU A 19 -8.32 14.86 7.70
N ASP A 20 -7.31 15.41 7.01
CA ASP A 20 -6.19 16.09 7.66
C ASP A 20 -6.64 17.32 8.45
N SER A 21 -7.61 18.08 7.92
CA SER A 21 -8.19 19.24 8.61
C SER A 21 -8.93 18.83 9.90
N ILE A 22 -9.68 17.72 9.86
CA ILE A 22 -10.35 17.15 11.05
C ILE A 22 -9.30 16.70 12.07
N LYS A 23 -8.27 15.97 11.64
CA LYS A 23 -7.16 15.51 12.48
C LYS A 23 -6.45 16.69 13.16
N ASN A 24 -6.14 17.74 12.41
CA ASN A 24 -5.50 18.93 12.92
C ASN A 24 -6.38 19.71 13.92
N LYS A 25 -7.70 19.71 13.73
CA LYS A 25 -8.64 20.27 14.71
C LYS A 25 -8.64 19.47 16.01
N GLN A 26 -8.57 18.13 15.96
CA GLN A 26 -8.51 17.29 17.17
C GLN A 26 -7.20 17.50 17.94
N ARG A 27 -6.07 17.66 17.24
CA ARG A 27 -4.75 17.90 17.86
C ARG A 27 -4.63 19.24 18.60
N LYS A 28 -5.52 20.19 18.34
CA LYS A 28 -5.59 21.46 19.11
C LYS A 28 -6.24 21.30 20.47
N LYS A 29 -6.85 20.16 20.76
CA LYS A 29 -7.42 19.89 22.10
C LYS A 29 -6.31 19.62 23.10
N PRO A 30 -6.51 19.99 24.37
CA PRO A 30 -5.57 19.68 25.43
C PRO A 30 -5.41 18.17 25.57
N LEU A 31 -4.29 17.75 26.17
CA LEU A 31 -4.06 16.34 26.50
C LEU A 31 -5.20 15.83 27.41
N PRO A 32 -5.88 14.72 27.05
CA PRO A 32 -6.90 14.12 27.91
C PRO A 32 -6.32 13.75 29.28
N ILE A 33 -7.11 13.98 30.33
CA ILE A 33 -6.68 13.72 31.73
C ILE A 33 -6.34 12.24 31.92
N GLU A 34 -7.03 11.35 31.24
CA GLU A 34 -6.88 9.89 31.32
C GLU A 34 -5.51 9.38 30.86
N VAL A 35 -4.74 10.19 30.15
CA VAL A 35 -3.39 9.83 29.65
C VAL A 35 -2.31 10.81 30.13
N SER A 36 -2.64 11.69 31.05
CA SER A 36 -1.73 12.71 31.59
C SER A 36 -0.59 12.13 32.43
N ASP A 37 -0.76 10.90 32.95
CA ASP A 37 0.24 10.13 33.66
C ASP A 37 1.27 9.45 32.73
N ILE A 38 0.89 9.25 31.45
CA ILE A 38 1.75 8.61 30.43
C ILE A 38 2.55 9.65 29.65
N TYR A 39 1.92 10.79 29.34
CA TYR A 39 2.52 11.87 28.56
C TYR A 39 2.69 13.12 29.40
N ASP A 40 3.93 13.52 29.67
CA ASP A 40 4.18 14.85 30.16
C ASP A 40 3.90 15.92 29.09
N LYS A 41 3.65 17.15 29.51
CA LYS A 41 3.31 18.27 28.62
C LYS A 41 4.38 18.52 27.55
N LYS A 42 5.68 18.45 27.92
CA LYS A 42 6.80 18.70 27.03
C LYS A 42 6.89 17.64 25.93
N ARG A 43 6.72 16.39 26.29
CA ARG A 43 6.69 15.24 25.34
C ARG A 43 5.52 15.36 24.38
N TYR A 44 4.34 15.76 24.87
CA TYR A 44 3.17 15.95 24.05
C TYR A 44 3.32 17.13 23.06
N GLU A 45 3.88 18.27 23.51
CA GLU A 45 4.17 19.43 22.64
C GLU A 45 5.21 19.08 21.55
N SER A 46 6.24 18.30 21.89
CA SER A 46 7.21 17.79 20.92
C SER A 46 6.56 16.88 19.89
N PHE A 47 5.67 15.98 20.33
CA PHE A 47 4.90 15.13 19.43
C PHE A 47 4.01 15.94 18.47
N LEU A 48 3.30 16.94 18.96
CA LEU A 48 2.46 17.83 18.14
C LEU A 48 3.29 18.60 17.11
N SER A 49 4.49 19.06 17.50
CA SER A 49 5.41 19.76 16.60
C SER A 49 5.92 18.85 15.49
N TYR A 50 6.33 17.63 15.85
CA TYR A 50 6.72 16.60 14.88
C TYR A 50 5.60 16.29 13.87
N GLU A 51 4.40 16.06 14.36
CA GLU A 51 3.25 15.75 13.51
C GLU A 51 2.89 16.94 12.57
N LYS A 52 3.06 18.18 13.05
CA LYS A 52 2.85 19.38 12.23
C LYS A 52 3.87 19.47 11.10
N ASP A 53 5.16 19.27 11.37
CA ASP A 53 6.21 19.28 10.35
C ASP A 53 5.96 18.18 9.29
N TYR A 54 5.56 17.01 9.76
CA TYR A 54 5.25 15.87 8.89
C TYR A 54 4.01 16.13 8.02
N ASP A 55 2.96 16.75 8.57
CA ASP A 55 1.74 17.08 7.83
C ASP A 55 2.01 18.15 6.76
N HIS A 56 2.86 19.13 7.03
CA HIS A 56 3.29 20.11 6.02
C HIS A 56 4.02 19.42 4.87
N MET A 57 4.97 18.55 5.16
CA MET A 57 5.70 17.79 4.15
C MET A 57 4.74 16.91 3.32
N LYS A 58 3.83 16.18 3.98
CA LYS A 58 2.81 15.36 3.29
C LYS A 58 1.90 16.19 2.38
N LEU A 59 1.53 17.39 2.80
CA LEU A 59 0.74 18.31 1.97
C LEU A 59 1.53 18.71 0.72
N CYS A 60 2.80 19.11 0.87
CA CYS A 60 3.65 19.47 -0.27
C CYS A 60 3.81 18.28 -1.22
N ASN A 61 4.12 17.08 -0.72
CA ASN A 61 4.24 15.87 -1.53
C ASN A 61 2.95 15.60 -2.32
N ARG A 62 1.79 15.72 -1.67
CA ARG A 62 0.48 15.53 -2.33
C ARG A 62 0.24 16.54 -3.45
N LEU A 63 0.57 17.81 -3.23
CA LEU A 63 0.45 18.84 -4.27
C LEU A 63 1.37 18.56 -5.45
N PHE A 64 2.62 18.17 -5.21
CA PHE A 64 3.53 17.75 -6.28
C PHE A 64 3.02 16.52 -7.03
N THR A 65 2.49 15.54 -6.34
CA THR A 65 1.88 14.35 -6.97
C THR A 65 0.71 14.74 -7.88
N VAL A 66 -0.15 15.68 -7.45
CA VAL A 66 -1.23 16.20 -8.30
C VAL A 66 -0.65 16.91 -9.54
N LEU A 67 0.41 17.71 -9.40
CA LEU A 67 1.07 18.36 -10.54
C LEU A 67 1.64 17.33 -11.52
N VAL A 68 2.23 16.25 -11.04
CA VAL A 68 2.71 15.15 -11.89
C VAL A 68 1.56 14.51 -12.67
N TYR A 69 0.42 14.26 -12.03
CA TYR A 69 -0.75 13.74 -12.74
C TYR A 69 -1.34 14.73 -13.75
N VAL A 70 -1.37 16.02 -13.42
CA VAL A 70 -1.77 17.08 -14.39
C VAL A 70 -0.84 17.09 -15.60
N PHE A 71 0.47 16.98 -15.35
CA PHE A 71 1.45 16.85 -16.43
C PHE A 71 1.14 15.66 -17.35
N TYR A 72 0.93 14.45 -16.80
CA TYR A 72 0.61 13.29 -17.63
C TYR A 72 -0.72 13.42 -18.37
N LEU A 73 -1.75 13.97 -17.75
CA LEU A 73 -3.08 14.05 -18.36
C LEU A 73 -3.19 15.13 -19.45
N PHE A 74 -2.48 16.26 -19.30
CA PHE A 74 -2.70 17.44 -20.12
C PHE A 74 -1.50 17.89 -20.96
N SER A 75 -0.28 17.35 -20.68
CA SER A 75 0.85 17.59 -21.58
C SER A 75 0.83 16.65 -22.79
N PRO A 76 1.58 16.94 -23.84
CA PRO A 76 1.74 16.04 -24.99
C PRO A 76 2.68 14.86 -24.72
N PHE A 77 3.13 14.65 -23.48
CA PHE A 77 4.13 13.64 -23.13
C PHE A 77 3.71 12.22 -23.54
N LEU A 78 2.49 11.81 -23.15
CA LEU A 78 1.97 10.50 -23.52
C LEU A 78 1.76 10.36 -25.02
N TYR A 79 1.37 11.45 -25.71
CA TYR A 79 1.27 11.47 -27.16
C TYR A 79 2.63 11.20 -27.82
N TYR A 80 3.72 11.82 -27.33
CA TYR A 80 5.06 11.53 -27.85
C TYR A 80 5.46 10.07 -27.69
N ILE A 81 5.16 9.44 -26.55
CA ILE A 81 5.41 8.01 -26.36
C ILE A 81 4.61 7.18 -27.39
N ASP A 82 3.37 7.59 -27.68
CA ASP A 82 2.51 6.89 -28.61
C ASP A 82 3.01 6.98 -30.06
N THR A 83 3.64 8.07 -30.44
CA THR A 83 4.26 8.24 -31.79
C THR A 83 5.54 7.43 -31.98
N LEU A 84 6.12 6.83 -30.92
CA LEU A 84 7.30 6.01 -31.06
C LEU A 84 7.00 4.74 -31.90
N PRO A 85 7.92 4.31 -32.78
CA PRO A 85 7.75 3.13 -33.64
C PRO A 85 7.95 1.84 -32.81
N LEU A 86 7.16 1.67 -31.75
CA LEU A 86 7.22 0.56 -30.82
C LEU A 86 5.93 -0.26 -30.90
N ASN A 87 6.03 -1.56 -30.57
CA ASN A 87 4.82 -2.37 -30.39
C ASN A 87 4.06 -1.97 -29.12
N VAL A 88 2.79 -2.34 -29.02
CA VAL A 88 1.87 -1.95 -27.93
C VAL A 88 2.44 -2.29 -26.56
N TYR A 89 3.04 -3.45 -26.35
CA TYR A 89 3.61 -3.87 -25.07
C TYR A 89 4.82 -3.03 -24.66
N THR A 90 5.74 -2.76 -25.64
CA THR A 90 6.91 -1.94 -25.36
C THR A 90 6.53 -0.48 -25.08
N ARG A 91 5.56 0.06 -25.80
CA ARG A 91 5.01 1.41 -25.60
C ARG A 91 4.38 1.52 -24.21
N PHE A 92 3.57 0.55 -23.85
CA PHE A 92 2.98 0.46 -22.52
C PHE A 92 4.06 0.34 -21.42
N PHE A 93 5.08 -0.51 -21.63
CA PHE A 93 6.21 -0.63 -20.73
C PHE A 93 6.92 0.72 -20.51
N VAL A 94 7.24 1.45 -21.59
CA VAL A 94 7.86 2.77 -21.51
C VAL A 94 6.97 3.77 -20.77
N THR A 95 5.66 3.73 -21.00
CA THR A 95 4.69 4.58 -20.29
C THR A 95 4.69 4.29 -18.80
N VAL A 96 4.52 3.04 -18.38
CA VAL A 96 4.50 2.65 -16.96
C VAL A 96 5.84 2.97 -16.31
N LEU A 97 6.95 2.66 -16.95
CA LEU A 97 8.28 2.95 -16.46
C LEU A 97 8.49 4.45 -16.24
N SER A 98 8.12 5.28 -17.21
CA SER A 98 8.26 6.75 -17.11
C SER A 98 7.42 7.30 -15.94
N ILE A 99 6.16 6.88 -15.83
CA ILE A 99 5.27 7.30 -14.74
C ILE A 99 5.86 6.88 -13.38
N SER A 100 6.27 5.63 -13.25
CA SER A 100 6.84 5.10 -12.00
C SER A 100 8.12 5.84 -11.62
N LEU A 101 9.03 6.06 -12.57
CA LEU A 101 10.30 6.75 -12.30
C LEU A 101 10.10 8.21 -11.90
N ILE A 102 9.23 8.96 -12.59
CA ILE A 102 8.97 10.37 -12.22
C ILE A 102 8.34 10.45 -10.84
N ASN A 103 7.34 9.62 -10.55
CA ASN A 103 6.75 9.58 -9.21
C ASN A 103 7.79 9.19 -8.16
N ARG A 104 8.68 8.25 -8.46
CA ARG A 104 9.72 7.82 -7.53
C ARG A 104 10.73 8.92 -7.24
N ILE A 105 11.19 9.65 -8.25
CA ILE A 105 12.09 10.79 -8.07
C ILE A 105 11.47 11.82 -7.11
N VAL A 106 10.19 12.13 -7.30
CA VAL A 106 9.47 13.05 -6.41
C VAL A 106 9.40 12.47 -4.99
N SER A 107 9.00 11.21 -4.83
CA SER A 107 8.89 10.56 -3.51
C SER A 107 10.22 10.55 -2.78
N VAL A 108 11.32 10.13 -3.43
CA VAL A 108 12.67 10.06 -2.83
C VAL A 108 13.11 11.42 -2.26
N CYS A 109 12.79 12.52 -2.93
CA CYS A 109 13.10 13.86 -2.41
C CYS A 109 12.36 14.14 -1.09
N PHE A 110 11.08 13.76 -1.01
CA PHE A 110 10.30 13.94 0.21
C PHE A 110 10.69 12.95 1.31
N ASP A 111 11.02 11.71 0.97
CA ASP A 111 11.47 10.68 1.90
C ASP A 111 12.84 11.05 2.49
N TYR A 112 13.74 11.62 1.67
CA TYR A 112 14.99 12.20 2.16
C TYR A 112 14.73 13.35 3.15
N TYR A 113 13.84 14.26 2.82
CA TYR A 113 13.49 15.38 3.70
C TYR A 113 12.84 14.90 5.00
N ALA A 114 11.94 13.93 4.92
CA ALA A 114 11.32 13.31 6.09
C ALA A 114 12.39 12.70 7.01
N THR A 115 13.26 11.87 6.46
CA THR A 115 14.28 11.13 7.23
C THR A 115 15.37 12.05 7.81
N PHE A 116 16.02 12.86 6.96
CA PHE A 116 17.22 13.62 7.36
C PHE A 116 16.95 15.06 7.81
N LYS A 117 15.72 15.53 7.74
CA LYS A 117 15.35 16.85 8.27
C LYS A 117 14.32 16.75 9.39
N ILE A 118 13.20 16.04 9.17
CA ILE A 118 12.15 15.96 10.18
C ILE A 118 12.54 14.95 11.26
N GLU A 119 12.77 13.68 10.92
CA GLU A 119 13.09 12.65 11.91
C GLU A 119 14.39 12.92 12.65
N GLU A 120 15.41 13.44 11.96
CA GLU A 120 16.66 13.88 12.57
C GLU A 120 16.44 14.98 13.62
N LYS A 121 15.64 16.01 13.28
CA LYS A 121 15.29 17.12 14.19
C LYS A 121 14.68 16.63 15.51
N TYR A 122 13.91 15.54 15.46
CA TYR A 122 13.24 14.97 16.63
C TYR A 122 13.95 13.74 17.21
N GLY A 123 15.17 13.45 16.77
CA GLY A 123 15.99 12.34 17.27
C GLY A 123 15.43 10.95 16.97
N LYS A 124 14.61 10.83 15.90
CA LYS A 124 13.97 9.58 15.50
C LYS A 124 14.74 8.82 14.43
N ASN A 125 15.58 9.52 13.65
CA ASN A 125 16.38 8.92 12.59
C ASN A 125 17.64 8.25 13.14
N LYS A 126 17.91 7.03 12.68
CA LYS A 126 19.21 6.34 12.83
C LYS A 126 19.75 5.85 11.48
N LYS A 127 19.05 6.12 10.38
CA LYS A 127 19.50 5.73 9.04
C LYS A 127 20.73 6.54 8.63
N THR A 128 21.72 5.85 8.11
CA THR A 128 22.79 6.48 7.33
C THR A 128 22.33 6.68 5.89
N ILE A 129 23.01 7.57 5.14
CA ILE A 129 22.71 7.79 3.72
C ILE A 129 22.80 6.49 2.91
N ASN A 130 23.77 5.62 3.19
CA ASN A 130 23.92 4.35 2.48
C ASN A 130 22.74 3.41 2.72
N VAL A 131 22.24 3.34 3.96
CA VAL A 131 21.03 2.54 4.30
C VAL A 131 19.82 3.13 3.60
N PHE A 132 19.67 4.45 3.61
CA PHE A 132 18.58 5.14 2.91
C PHE A 132 18.60 4.83 1.41
N ILE A 133 19.72 5.02 0.72
CA ILE A 133 19.84 4.73 -0.72
C ILE A 133 19.51 3.26 -1.02
N LYS A 134 20.03 2.33 -0.20
CA LYS A 134 19.69 0.90 -0.36
C LYS A 134 18.19 0.65 -0.25
N ASP A 135 17.56 1.22 0.79
CA ASP A 135 16.12 1.08 1.02
C ASP A 135 15.32 1.61 -0.18
N GLU A 136 15.68 2.81 -0.69
CA GLU A 136 15.03 3.46 -1.83
C GLU A 136 15.17 2.65 -3.14
N VAL A 137 16.36 2.08 -3.38
CA VAL A 137 16.60 1.23 -4.56
C VAL A 137 15.76 -0.05 -4.48
N VAL A 138 15.76 -0.72 -3.33
CA VAL A 138 14.96 -1.94 -3.12
C VAL A 138 13.47 -1.67 -3.32
N GLU A 139 12.96 -0.58 -2.73
CA GLU A 139 11.57 -0.19 -2.86
C GLU A 139 11.22 0.13 -4.31
N THR A 140 12.07 0.88 -5.02
CA THR A 140 11.88 1.19 -6.43
C THR A 140 11.80 -0.07 -7.30
N VAL A 141 12.71 -1.02 -7.10
CA VAL A 141 12.72 -2.28 -7.85
C VAL A 141 11.47 -3.10 -7.58
N LEU A 142 11.04 -3.18 -6.32
CA LEU A 142 9.84 -3.94 -5.95
C LEU A 142 8.55 -3.26 -6.46
N ASP A 143 8.46 -1.93 -6.41
CA ASP A 143 7.33 -1.18 -6.97
C ASP A 143 7.22 -1.35 -8.49
N LEU A 144 8.34 -1.30 -9.20
CA LEU A 144 8.38 -1.56 -10.64
C LEU A 144 7.97 -3.00 -10.94
N ALA A 145 8.54 -3.98 -10.23
CA ALA A 145 8.19 -5.40 -10.41
C ALA A 145 6.69 -5.61 -10.17
N LEU A 146 6.14 -5.05 -9.09
CA LEU A 146 4.72 -5.13 -8.78
C LEU A 146 3.86 -4.47 -9.86
N SER A 147 4.26 -3.30 -10.33
CA SER A 147 3.55 -2.59 -11.41
C SER A 147 3.47 -3.45 -12.67
N PHE A 148 4.57 -4.06 -13.11
CA PHE A 148 4.55 -4.94 -14.29
C PHE A 148 3.74 -6.22 -14.07
N ILE A 149 3.86 -6.85 -12.91
CA ILE A 149 3.07 -8.04 -12.58
C ILE A 149 1.57 -7.75 -12.62
N LEU A 150 1.16 -6.54 -12.20
CA LEU A 150 -0.25 -6.15 -12.20
C LEU A 150 -0.73 -5.69 -13.59
N TYR A 151 0.05 -4.89 -14.29
CA TYR A 151 -0.42 -4.22 -15.50
C TYR A 151 -0.28 -5.05 -16.78
N ILE A 152 0.75 -5.92 -16.90
CA ILE A 152 0.91 -6.75 -18.11
C ILE A 152 -0.29 -7.68 -18.34
N PRO A 153 -0.79 -8.43 -17.33
CA PRO A 153 -2.01 -9.22 -17.52
C PRO A 153 -3.24 -8.38 -17.87
N CYS A 154 -3.38 -7.19 -17.28
CA CYS A 154 -4.47 -6.28 -17.62
C CYS A 154 -4.40 -5.83 -19.07
N LEU A 155 -3.22 -5.45 -19.56
CA LEU A 155 -3.02 -5.08 -20.95
C LEU A 155 -3.33 -6.26 -21.89
N TYR A 156 -2.86 -7.45 -21.57
CA TYR A 156 -3.15 -8.67 -22.36
C TYR A 156 -4.66 -8.93 -22.44
N ILE A 157 -5.38 -8.81 -21.34
CA ILE A 157 -6.84 -8.97 -21.31
C ILE A 157 -7.50 -7.90 -22.17
N LEU A 158 -7.10 -6.63 -22.06
CA LEU A 158 -7.67 -5.52 -22.83
C LEU A 158 -7.46 -5.72 -24.33
N GLU A 159 -6.27 -6.15 -24.76
CA GLU A 159 -5.94 -6.41 -26.17
C GLU A 159 -6.74 -7.57 -26.78
N HIS A 160 -7.11 -8.58 -25.96
CA HIS A 160 -7.78 -9.77 -26.43
C HIS A 160 -9.27 -9.79 -26.17
N ILE A 161 -9.80 -8.85 -25.38
CA ILE A 161 -11.22 -8.83 -25.01
C ILE A 161 -12.14 -8.74 -26.23
N GLU A 162 -11.75 -7.96 -27.24
CA GLU A 162 -12.49 -7.83 -28.48
C GLU A 162 -12.59 -9.14 -29.25
N ARG A 163 -11.49 -9.90 -29.37
CA ARG A 163 -11.50 -11.23 -29.99
C ARG A 163 -12.41 -12.19 -29.26
N TRP A 164 -12.45 -12.10 -27.92
CA TRP A 164 -13.28 -12.97 -27.09
C TRP A 164 -14.77 -12.57 -27.16
N THR A 165 -15.07 -11.28 -27.26
CA THR A 165 -16.46 -10.80 -27.32
C THR A 165 -17.06 -10.95 -28.72
N ASN A 166 -16.31 -10.75 -29.80
CA ASN A 166 -16.81 -10.88 -31.18
C ASN A 166 -17.10 -12.33 -31.61
N HIS A 167 -16.54 -13.33 -30.93
CA HIS A 167 -16.78 -14.75 -31.20
C HIS A 167 -17.92 -15.36 -30.36
N PHE A 168 -18.46 -14.63 -29.39
CA PHE A 168 -19.44 -15.16 -28.45
C PHE A 168 -20.65 -14.23 -28.35
N SER A 169 -21.82 -14.74 -28.76
CA SER A 169 -23.05 -14.29 -28.11
C SER A 169 -22.96 -14.73 -26.65
N ILE A 170 -22.54 -13.83 -25.78
CA ILE A 170 -22.18 -14.15 -24.38
C ILE A 170 -23.44 -14.66 -23.66
N THR A 171 -23.50 -15.97 -23.47
CA THR A 171 -24.52 -16.58 -22.62
C THR A 171 -24.24 -16.29 -21.15
N TYR A 172 -25.25 -16.38 -20.28
CA TYR A 172 -25.09 -16.21 -18.82
C TYR A 172 -23.95 -17.05 -18.23
N ALA A 173 -23.78 -18.29 -18.72
CA ALA A 173 -22.74 -19.19 -18.28
C ALA A 173 -21.31 -18.66 -18.58
N GLN A 174 -21.13 -18.04 -19.74
CA GLN A 174 -19.83 -17.48 -20.16
C GLN A 174 -19.50 -16.19 -19.40
N SER A 175 -20.50 -15.34 -19.13
CA SER A 175 -20.34 -14.17 -18.25
C SER A 175 -19.92 -14.58 -16.85
N LEU A 176 -20.53 -15.63 -16.31
CA LEU A 176 -20.17 -16.18 -15.00
C LEU A 176 -18.74 -16.73 -15.01
N MET A 177 -18.33 -17.48 -16.04
CA MET A 177 -16.98 -18.01 -16.18
C MET A 177 -15.94 -16.90 -16.28
N LEU A 178 -16.22 -15.82 -17.02
CA LEU A 178 -15.36 -14.65 -17.10
C LEU A 178 -15.19 -13.98 -15.72
N CYS A 179 -16.27 -13.78 -14.99
CA CYS A 179 -16.24 -13.23 -13.64
C CYS A 179 -15.44 -14.12 -12.68
N LEU A 180 -15.63 -15.44 -12.72
CA LEU A 180 -14.87 -16.38 -11.89
C LEU A 180 -13.38 -16.38 -12.27
N GLY A 181 -13.06 -16.28 -13.57
CA GLY A 181 -11.69 -16.15 -14.07
C GLY A 181 -11.00 -14.87 -13.55
N LEU A 182 -11.69 -13.73 -13.63
CA LEU A 182 -11.17 -12.45 -13.11
C LEU A 182 -10.99 -12.47 -11.58
N LEU A 183 -11.92 -13.08 -10.85
CA LEU A 183 -11.76 -13.29 -9.41
C LEU A 183 -10.57 -14.20 -9.08
N GLY A 184 -10.36 -15.27 -9.86
CA GLY A 184 -9.20 -16.15 -9.73
C GLY A 184 -7.88 -15.42 -9.98
N ILE A 185 -7.81 -14.62 -11.03
CA ILE A 185 -6.65 -13.76 -11.32
C ILE A 185 -6.41 -12.76 -10.18
N GLY A 186 -7.46 -12.07 -9.73
CA GLY A 186 -7.37 -11.16 -8.60
C GLY A 186 -6.86 -11.81 -7.33
N PHE A 187 -7.27 -13.06 -7.07
CA PHE A 187 -6.77 -13.84 -5.93
C PHE A 187 -5.28 -14.20 -6.08
N ILE A 188 -4.86 -14.62 -7.27
CA ILE A 188 -3.44 -14.92 -7.56
C ILE A 188 -2.60 -13.66 -7.39
N LEU A 189 -3.04 -12.52 -7.94
CA LEU A 189 -2.36 -11.24 -7.77
C LEU A 189 -2.25 -10.84 -6.29
N TYR A 190 -3.31 -11.05 -5.51
CA TYR A 190 -3.27 -10.83 -4.06
C TYR A 190 -2.20 -11.68 -3.37
N LEU A 191 -2.06 -12.96 -3.74
CA LEU A 191 -1.01 -13.83 -3.19
C LEU A 191 0.40 -13.35 -3.57
N ILE A 192 0.57 -12.87 -4.80
CA ILE A 192 1.84 -12.31 -5.27
C ILE A 192 2.19 -11.05 -4.47
N VAL A 193 1.24 -10.15 -4.25
CA VAL A 193 1.43 -8.94 -3.43
C VAL A 193 1.84 -9.30 -2.00
N LEU A 194 1.20 -10.31 -1.40
CA LEU A 194 1.59 -10.80 -0.06
C LEU A 194 3.02 -11.34 -0.05
N GLY A 195 3.40 -12.10 -1.10
CA GLY A 195 4.75 -12.65 -1.25
C GLY A 195 5.80 -11.54 -1.38
N ILE A 196 5.54 -10.54 -2.21
CA ILE A 196 6.41 -9.37 -2.40
C ILE A 196 6.55 -8.58 -1.09
N SER A 197 5.46 -8.36 -0.36
CA SER A 197 5.50 -7.67 0.94
C SER A 197 6.36 -8.43 1.96
N TYR A 198 6.30 -9.76 1.95
CA TYR A 198 7.16 -10.60 2.78
C TYR A 198 8.64 -10.48 2.40
N ILE A 199 8.94 -10.55 1.10
CA ILE A 199 10.31 -10.39 0.58
C ILE A 199 10.83 -9.00 0.94
N TYR A 200 10.02 -7.95 0.78
CA TYR A 200 10.38 -6.60 1.16
C TYR A 200 10.86 -6.53 2.61
N LEU A 201 10.10 -7.07 3.57
CA LEU A 201 10.49 -7.09 4.97
C LEU A 201 11.82 -7.83 5.20
N ARG A 202 12.05 -8.96 4.49
CA ARG A 202 13.28 -9.76 4.61
C ARG A 202 14.52 -9.09 4.01
N VAL A 203 14.34 -8.28 3.00
CA VAL A 203 15.44 -7.49 2.40
C VAL A 203 15.74 -6.25 3.23
N GLN A 204 14.71 -5.64 3.83
CA GLN A 204 14.82 -4.43 4.64
C GLN A 204 15.40 -4.67 6.03
N TYR A 205 15.12 -5.83 6.63
CA TYR A 205 15.49 -6.16 8.01
C TYR A 205 16.12 -7.53 8.12
N THR A 206 17.03 -7.67 9.07
CA THR A 206 17.56 -8.96 9.50
C THR A 206 16.69 -9.49 10.64
N PHE A 207 16.25 -10.73 10.52
CA PHE A 207 15.39 -11.38 11.50
C PHE A 207 16.13 -12.53 12.17
N THR A 208 16.06 -12.60 13.49
CA THR A 208 16.54 -13.71 14.32
C THR A 208 15.39 -14.29 15.13
N GLU A 209 15.40 -15.59 15.40
CA GLU A 209 14.40 -16.16 16.33
C GLU A 209 14.62 -15.59 17.72
N LEU A 210 13.51 -15.32 18.44
CA LEU A 210 13.60 -14.96 19.85
C LEU A 210 14.15 -16.14 20.63
N GLU A 211 15.13 -15.89 21.48
CA GLU A 211 15.74 -16.91 22.33
C GLU A 211 14.69 -17.63 23.19
N ASP A 212 14.98 -18.87 23.55
CA ASP A 212 14.12 -19.67 24.43
C ASP A 212 14.35 -19.21 25.88
N ASN A 213 13.59 -18.20 26.27
CA ASN A 213 13.67 -17.54 27.57
C ASN A 213 12.28 -17.35 28.20
N GLU A 214 12.25 -16.81 29.41
CA GLU A 214 11.01 -16.57 30.15
C GLU A 214 10.01 -15.70 29.38
N LEU A 215 10.49 -14.70 28.66
CA LEU A 215 9.64 -13.83 27.82
C LEU A 215 8.94 -14.63 26.72
N ARG A 216 9.66 -15.53 26.04
CA ARG A 216 9.08 -16.39 25.00
C ARG A 216 7.98 -17.26 25.57
N HIS A 217 8.21 -17.89 26.73
CA HIS A 217 7.18 -18.69 27.40
C HIS A 217 5.94 -17.88 27.75
N LYS A 218 6.10 -16.65 28.26
CA LYS A 218 4.97 -15.76 28.55
C LYS A 218 4.19 -15.38 27.29
N ILE A 219 4.88 -15.12 26.17
CA ILE A 219 4.21 -14.84 24.88
C ILE A 219 3.44 -16.07 24.39
N GLU A 220 4.01 -17.26 24.52
CA GLU A 220 3.36 -18.52 24.14
C GLU A 220 2.13 -18.79 25.03
N GLU A 221 2.21 -18.49 26.32
CA GLU A 221 1.09 -18.59 27.25
C GLU A 221 -0.07 -17.65 26.88
N LEU A 222 0.24 -16.39 26.53
CA LEU A 222 -0.76 -15.44 26.03
C LEU A 222 -1.48 -15.94 24.75
N MET A 223 -0.81 -16.77 23.97
CA MET A 223 -1.35 -17.37 22.74
C MET A 223 -2.09 -18.70 22.99
N LYS A 224 -2.10 -19.24 24.20
CA LYS A 224 -2.62 -20.59 24.51
C LYS A 224 -4.07 -20.77 24.06
N ASP A 225 -4.90 -19.73 24.24
CA ASP A 225 -6.32 -19.73 23.88
C ASP A 225 -6.59 -19.19 22.47
N CYS A 226 -5.54 -18.94 21.67
CA CYS A 226 -5.73 -18.44 20.32
C CYS A 226 -6.10 -19.58 19.36
N PRO A 227 -7.15 -19.41 18.54
CA PRO A 227 -7.58 -20.44 17.58
C PRO A 227 -6.51 -20.72 16.51
N LYS A 228 -5.53 -19.83 16.38
CA LYS A 228 -4.46 -19.92 15.39
C LYS A 228 -3.14 -19.61 16.06
N LYS A 229 -2.33 -20.62 16.31
CA LYS A 229 -1.00 -20.47 16.89
C LYS A 229 -0.04 -19.78 15.94
N VAL A 230 0.78 -18.89 16.47
CA VAL A 230 1.95 -18.33 15.80
C VAL A 230 3.13 -19.23 16.14
N LYS A 231 3.85 -19.70 15.12
CA LYS A 231 4.96 -20.64 15.33
C LYS A 231 6.30 -19.95 15.51
N HIS A 232 6.44 -18.76 14.93
CA HIS A 232 7.70 -18.03 14.87
C HIS A 232 7.55 -16.70 15.61
N ILE A 233 8.41 -16.47 16.57
CA ILE A 233 8.57 -15.19 17.26
C ILE A 233 9.97 -14.69 16.92
N LYS A 234 10.05 -13.59 16.18
CA LYS A 234 11.31 -13.08 15.63
C LYS A 234 11.61 -11.67 16.08
N VAL A 235 12.88 -11.41 16.27
CA VAL A 235 13.42 -10.07 16.53
C VAL A 235 13.99 -9.52 15.23
N TYR A 236 13.71 -8.25 14.92
CA TYR A 236 14.26 -7.59 13.75
C TYR A 236 15.00 -6.28 14.14
N ASN A 237 16.02 -5.94 13.37
CA ASN A 237 16.99 -4.87 13.66
C ASN A 237 16.48 -3.47 13.31
N GLU A 238 15.39 -3.02 13.95
CA GLU A 238 14.83 -1.67 13.80
C GLU A 238 15.82 -0.60 14.28
N SER A 239 16.59 -0.89 15.32
CA SER A 239 17.57 0.03 15.91
C SER A 239 18.58 0.62 14.91
N LYS A 240 18.81 -0.04 13.78
CA LYS A 240 19.65 0.46 12.69
C LYS A 240 19.02 1.56 11.85
N LYS A 241 17.70 1.70 11.91
CA LYS A 241 16.93 2.61 11.03
C LYS A 241 16.23 3.71 11.80
N SER A 242 15.65 3.36 12.95
CA SER A 242 14.89 4.33 13.73
C SER A 242 14.93 4.05 15.24
N THR A 243 14.43 5.02 16.02
CA THR A 243 14.16 4.83 17.44
C THR A 243 12.73 4.30 17.67
N GLY A 244 12.02 3.96 16.60
CA GLY A 244 10.67 3.43 16.65
C GLY A 244 10.62 2.10 17.38
N LYS A 245 9.71 1.97 18.34
CA LYS A 245 9.45 0.74 19.08
C LYS A 245 8.20 0.11 18.51
N ASN A 246 8.34 -1.01 17.85
CA ASN A 246 7.23 -1.63 17.17
C ASN A 246 7.24 -3.16 17.33
N ALA A 247 6.05 -3.72 17.28
CA ALA A 247 5.84 -5.16 17.11
C ALA A 247 4.72 -5.34 16.08
N PHE A 248 4.80 -6.37 15.29
CA PHE A 248 3.78 -6.65 14.28
C PHE A 248 3.51 -8.14 14.17
N LEU A 249 2.32 -8.45 13.70
CA LEU A 249 1.89 -9.81 13.40
C LEU A 249 1.78 -9.98 11.89
N LEU A 250 2.72 -10.71 11.30
CA LEU A 250 2.65 -11.10 9.89
C LEU A 250 1.74 -12.31 9.72
N LYS A 251 0.73 -12.18 8.87
CA LYS A 251 -0.24 -13.24 8.54
C LYS A 251 -0.19 -13.54 7.05
N MET A 252 0.34 -14.68 6.69
CA MET A 252 0.17 -15.28 5.37
C MET A 252 -0.83 -16.44 5.46
N LEU A 253 -1.23 -17.06 4.35
CA LEU A 253 -2.27 -18.10 4.32
C LEU A 253 -2.08 -19.18 5.40
N TRP A 254 -0.89 -19.75 5.48
CA TRP A 254 -0.53 -20.82 6.43
C TRP A 254 0.63 -20.44 7.35
N TYR A 255 1.28 -19.30 7.11
CA TYR A 255 2.43 -18.82 7.87
C TYR A 255 2.06 -17.62 8.72
N LYS A 256 2.48 -17.65 9.99
CA LYS A 256 2.29 -16.54 10.92
C LYS A 256 3.53 -16.39 11.76
N GLU A 257 3.98 -15.16 11.91
CA GLU A 257 5.08 -14.81 12.79
C GLU A 257 4.81 -13.49 13.51
N PHE A 258 5.34 -13.37 14.71
CA PHE A 258 5.54 -12.09 15.37
C PHE A 258 6.89 -11.53 14.98
N GLY A 259 6.94 -10.24 14.61
CA GLY A 259 8.15 -9.44 14.53
C GLY A 259 8.18 -8.47 15.69
N ILE A 260 9.27 -8.47 16.46
CA ILE A 260 9.51 -7.57 17.58
C ILE A 260 10.77 -6.76 17.25
N ALA A 261 10.70 -5.44 17.33
CA ALA A 261 11.87 -4.60 17.12
C ALA A 261 12.90 -4.81 18.25
N ASP A 262 14.19 -4.89 17.90
CA ASP A 262 15.28 -5.06 18.86
C ASP A 262 15.29 -3.97 19.94
N ASN A 263 15.18 -2.70 19.55
CA ASN A 263 15.07 -1.57 20.48
C ASN A 263 13.82 -1.60 21.38
N PHE A 264 12.77 -2.33 20.98
CA PHE A 264 11.60 -2.52 21.82
C PHE A 264 11.86 -3.52 22.92
N LEU A 265 12.66 -4.56 22.67
CA LEU A 265 13.11 -5.52 23.67
C LEU A 265 14.08 -4.88 24.69
N ASP A 266 15.03 -4.09 24.21
CA ASP A 266 16.13 -3.58 25.03
C ASP A 266 15.74 -2.41 25.93
N GLU A 267 14.78 -1.57 25.50
CA GLU A 267 14.49 -0.29 26.13
C GLU A 267 13.18 -0.28 26.94
N ASN A 268 12.39 -1.36 26.93
CA ASN A 268 11.09 -1.40 27.59
C ASN A 268 11.04 -2.50 28.67
N SER A 269 10.15 -2.27 29.65
CA SER A 269 9.85 -3.30 30.61
C SER A 269 9.11 -4.47 29.94
N GLU A 270 9.33 -5.67 30.46
CA GLU A 270 8.62 -6.87 30.01
C GLU A 270 7.09 -6.69 30.03
N ARG A 271 6.58 -5.97 31.03
CA ARG A 271 5.15 -5.68 31.17
C ARG A 271 4.60 -4.85 30.01
N GLU A 272 5.33 -3.81 29.58
CA GLU A 272 4.95 -2.97 28.43
C GLU A 272 4.97 -3.78 27.13
N LEU A 273 6.00 -4.59 26.96
CA LEU A 273 6.15 -5.44 25.79
C LEU A 273 5.00 -6.47 25.74
N LEU A 274 4.69 -7.15 26.81
CA LEU A 274 3.57 -8.10 26.89
C LEU A 274 2.21 -7.40 26.65
N ALA A 275 2.05 -6.15 27.09
CA ALA A 275 0.82 -5.39 26.83
C ALA A 275 0.63 -5.12 25.33
N VAL A 276 1.68 -4.69 24.61
CA VAL A 276 1.62 -4.47 23.15
C VAL A 276 1.41 -5.79 22.41
N LEU A 277 2.13 -6.85 22.79
CA LEU A 277 1.95 -8.17 22.19
C LEU A 277 0.54 -8.74 22.45
N SER A 278 -0.04 -8.51 23.63
CA SER A 278 -1.43 -8.86 23.92
C SER A 278 -2.42 -8.18 22.99
N HIS A 279 -2.15 -6.90 22.61
CA HIS A 279 -2.93 -6.19 21.63
C HIS A 279 -2.85 -6.87 20.26
N GLU A 280 -1.63 -7.20 19.78
CA GLU A 280 -1.42 -7.90 18.51
C GLU A 280 -2.06 -9.31 18.50
N ILE A 281 -1.97 -10.02 19.63
CA ILE A 281 -2.64 -11.31 19.84
C ILE A 281 -4.16 -11.14 19.81
N GLY A 282 -4.69 -10.04 20.33
CA GLY A 282 -6.10 -9.68 20.22
C GLY A 282 -6.60 -9.71 18.77
N HIS A 283 -5.79 -9.25 17.82
CA HIS A 283 -6.09 -9.34 16.39
C HIS A 283 -6.18 -10.78 15.85
N LEU A 284 -5.61 -11.77 16.52
CA LEU A 284 -5.80 -13.20 16.20
C LEU A 284 -7.11 -13.76 16.74
N LYS A 285 -7.55 -13.27 17.91
CA LYS A 285 -8.80 -13.70 18.58
C LYS A 285 -10.03 -13.10 17.90
N HIS A 286 -9.93 -11.90 17.36
CA HIS A 286 -11.06 -11.28 16.66
C HIS A 286 -11.45 -12.11 15.44
N LYS A 287 -12.68 -12.59 15.43
CA LYS A 287 -13.29 -13.15 14.21
C LYS A 287 -13.26 -12.05 13.17
N LYS A 288 -12.73 -12.38 11.98
CA LYS A 288 -12.78 -11.45 10.84
C LYS A 288 -14.21 -10.98 10.69
N ASN A 289 -14.44 -9.68 10.79
CA ASN A 289 -15.78 -9.12 10.71
C ASN A 289 -16.39 -9.50 9.37
N ILE A 290 -17.51 -10.21 9.39
CA ILE A 290 -18.23 -10.66 8.20
C ILE A 290 -18.53 -9.49 7.26
N PHE A 291 -18.68 -8.26 7.79
CA PHE A 291 -18.85 -7.04 7.01
C PHE A 291 -17.66 -6.75 6.08
N ASN A 292 -16.44 -7.14 6.42
CA ASN A 292 -15.30 -6.98 5.54
C ASN A 292 -15.38 -7.91 4.33
N TYR A 293 -15.91 -9.13 4.50
CA TYR A 293 -16.17 -10.02 3.38
C TYR A 293 -17.38 -9.57 2.57
N MET A 294 -18.43 -9.05 3.23
CA MET A 294 -19.61 -8.51 2.54
C MET A 294 -19.26 -7.36 1.59
N LYS A 295 -18.30 -6.49 1.96
CA LYS A 295 -17.80 -5.44 1.04
C LYS A 295 -17.28 -6.02 -0.27
N TYR A 296 -16.46 -7.07 -0.20
CA TYR A 296 -15.94 -7.73 -1.40
C TYR A 296 -17.04 -8.44 -2.20
N ILE A 297 -17.98 -9.11 -1.50
CA ILE A 297 -19.14 -9.74 -2.14
C ILE A 297 -20.01 -8.68 -2.85
N VAL A 298 -20.28 -7.56 -2.20
CA VAL A 298 -21.05 -6.45 -2.80
C VAL A 298 -20.31 -5.87 -4.00
N LEU A 299 -18.99 -5.66 -3.91
CA LEU A 299 -18.18 -5.20 -5.05
C LEU A 299 -18.22 -6.21 -6.21
N CYS A 300 -18.11 -7.50 -5.92
CA CYS A 300 -18.24 -8.55 -6.94
C CYS A 300 -19.63 -8.55 -7.58
N ILE A 301 -20.70 -8.44 -6.78
CA ILE A 301 -22.08 -8.37 -7.27
C ILE A 301 -22.27 -7.11 -8.13
N LEU A 302 -21.80 -5.94 -7.68
CA LEU A 302 -21.86 -4.71 -8.45
C LEU A 302 -21.10 -4.83 -9.76
N PHE A 303 -19.92 -5.44 -9.74
CA PHE A 303 -19.13 -5.69 -10.94
C PHE A 303 -19.88 -6.63 -11.91
N ILE A 304 -20.44 -7.73 -11.40
CA ILE A 304 -21.26 -8.66 -12.20
C ILE A 304 -22.48 -7.94 -12.78
N LEU A 305 -23.17 -7.10 -11.98
CA LEU A 305 -24.31 -6.31 -12.45
C LEU A 305 -23.91 -5.29 -13.51
N ILE A 306 -22.76 -4.61 -13.34
CA ILE A 306 -22.23 -3.69 -14.35
C ILE A 306 -21.93 -4.45 -15.64
N VAL A 307 -21.24 -5.57 -15.57
CA VAL A 307 -20.95 -6.42 -16.75
C VAL A 307 -22.25 -6.95 -17.39
N TYR A 308 -23.26 -7.28 -16.57
CA TYR A 308 -24.56 -7.75 -17.03
C TYR A 308 -25.43 -6.66 -17.65
N MET A 309 -25.43 -5.45 -17.07
CA MET A 309 -26.20 -4.29 -17.55
C MET A 309 -25.61 -3.66 -18.81
N ILE A 310 -24.44 -4.12 -19.24
CA ILE A 310 -23.82 -3.72 -20.50
C ILE A 310 -24.39 -4.62 -21.61
N PRO A 311 -25.38 -4.20 -22.38
CA PRO A 311 -25.91 -5.01 -23.47
C PRO A 311 -24.78 -5.25 -24.49
N HIS A 312 -24.46 -6.51 -24.66
CA HIS A 312 -23.64 -7.04 -25.77
C HIS A 312 -22.16 -6.64 -25.87
N GLY A 313 -21.49 -6.37 -24.76
CA GLY A 313 -20.03 -6.15 -24.77
C GLY A 313 -19.58 -4.77 -25.28
N GLU A 314 -20.47 -3.97 -25.88
CA GLU A 314 -20.14 -2.67 -26.47
C GLU A 314 -19.50 -1.70 -25.47
N LEU A 315 -19.92 -1.70 -24.20
CA LEU A 315 -19.30 -0.81 -23.22
C LEU A 315 -17.89 -1.28 -22.82
N CYS A 316 -17.63 -2.57 -22.76
CA CYS A 316 -16.30 -3.10 -22.51
C CYS A 316 -15.35 -2.74 -23.66
N ILE A 317 -15.81 -2.83 -24.90
CA ILE A 317 -15.06 -2.43 -26.10
C ILE A 317 -14.84 -0.92 -26.07
N VAL A 318 -15.90 -0.13 -25.90
CA VAL A 318 -15.81 1.34 -25.82
C VAL A 318 -14.97 1.81 -24.62
N LEU A 319 -15.05 1.15 -23.46
CA LEU A 319 -14.19 1.47 -22.32
C LEU A 319 -12.75 1.06 -22.57
N SER A 320 -12.48 -0.10 -23.18
CA SER A 320 -11.12 -0.52 -23.53
C SER A 320 -10.51 0.39 -24.59
N GLU A 321 -11.22 0.70 -25.66
CA GLU A 321 -10.79 1.65 -26.68
C GLU A 321 -10.54 3.04 -26.07
N ARG A 322 -11.49 3.58 -25.32
CA ARG A 322 -11.33 4.90 -24.66
C ARG A 322 -10.22 4.92 -23.62
N VAL A 323 -9.99 3.82 -22.89
CA VAL A 323 -8.86 3.71 -21.98
C VAL A 323 -7.56 3.65 -22.77
N LEU A 324 -7.48 2.81 -23.82
CA LEU A 324 -6.29 2.70 -24.67
C LEU A 324 -6.02 3.98 -25.44
N GLU A 325 -7.05 4.67 -25.96
CA GLU A 325 -6.93 6.03 -26.54
C GLU A 325 -6.44 7.05 -25.51
N SER A 326 -6.95 7.00 -24.27
CA SER A 326 -6.54 7.96 -23.22
C SER A 326 -5.09 7.78 -22.79
N PHE A 327 -4.53 6.58 -22.98
CA PHE A 327 -3.12 6.29 -22.81
C PHE A 327 -2.29 6.44 -24.10
N GLY A 328 -2.91 6.87 -25.21
CA GLY A 328 -2.24 6.99 -26.50
C GLY A 328 -1.80 5.65 -27.10
N LEU A 329 -2.46 4.55 -26.72
CA LEU A 329 -2.10 3.19 -27.14
C LEU A 329 -2.86 2.72 -28.38
N ILE A 330 -3.90 3.43 -28.79
CA ILE A 330 -4.65 3.20 -30.03
C ILE A 330 -4.95 4.54 -30.69
N HIS A 331 -4.66 4.67 -31.99
CA HIS A 331 -5.18 5.73 -32.84
C HIS A 331 -6.47 5.27 -33.51
N MET A 332 -7.53 6.10 -33.47
CA MET A 332 -8.59 6.04 -34.48
C MET A 332 -8.10 6.68 -35.76
#